data_eea772fc7ecf86e85009d493b37bb6c6
#
_entry.id   eea772fc7ecf86e85009d493b37bb6c6
#
_cell.length_a   1.000
_cell.length_b   1.000
_cell.length_c   1.000
_cell.angle_alpha   90.00
_cell.angle_beta   90.00
_cell.angle_gamma   90.00
#
_symmetry.space_group_name_H-M   'P 1'
#
loop_
_entity.id
_entity.type
_entity.pdbx_description
1 polymer ?
#
loop_
_entity_poly.entity_id
_entity_poly.type
_entity_poly.pdbx_seq_one_letter_code
_entity_poly.pdbx_strand_id
1 'polypeptide(L)'
;LLFADEAFWAGDKSAEGALKTLITEEFRAVEIKNKDVFQARNFTRLLIASNKSWVVPSELHDRRFVILDVNPRRKRDTEYFGKMLKQMESGGYEALLWFLLNLKIEVDLRNCMPETSAMKDSKVHSMSPVQSFWYECLVEGMFGSEQNWEGPHTKTFLHELFKTQSRKNEHFSKEVFAKELKK
;
A
#
# COMPACT_ATOMS: atom_id res chain seq x y z
N LEU A 1 15.25 10.73 7.31
CA LEU A 1 14.10 9.91 7.58
C LEU A 1 12.92 10.82 7.95
N LEU A 2 11.77 10.62 7.32
CA LEU A 2 10.50 11.25 7.67
C LEU A 2 9.61 10.18 8.31
N PHE A 3 9.20 10.41 9.55
CA PHE A 3 8.27 9.56 10.26
C PHE A 3 6.89 10.24 10.31
N ALA A 4 5.85 9.55 9.86
CA ALA A 4 4.47 10.01 9.89
C ALA A 4 3.66 9.06 10.77
N ASP A 5 3.29 9.55 11.96
CA ASP A 5 2.50 8.81 12.93
C ASP A 5 1.01 9.02 12.67
N GLU A 6 0.23 7.95 12.76
CA GLU A 6 -1.21 7.92 12.49
C GLU A 6 -1.62 8.49 11.11
N ALA A 7 -0.66 8.62 10.18
CA ALA A 7 -0.93 9.13 8.85
C ALA A 7 -1.54 8.04 7.96
N PHE A 8 -2.45 8.44 7.09
CA PHE A 8 -2.94 7.61 6.01
C PHE A 8 -3.36 8.48 4.82
N TRP A 9 -3.12 7.98 3.62
CA TRP A 9 -3.50 8.65 2.37
C TRP A 9 -4.59 7.89 1.62
N ALA A 10 -5.00 6.74 2.14
CA ALA A 10 -5.94 5.87 1.48
C ALA A 10 -7.28 6.61 1.20
N GLY A 11 -7.68 6.59 -0.07
CA GLY A 11 -8.89 7.28 -0.54
C GLY A 11 -8.69 8.71 -1.01
N ASP A 12 -7.57 9.37 -0.68
CA ASP A 12 -7.26 10.70 -1.20
C ASP A 12 -6.38 10.61 -2.46
N LYS A 13 -7.03 10.64 -3.62
CA LYS A 13 -6.34 10.60 -4.92
C LYS A 13 -5.47 11.82 -5.18
N SER A 14 -5.75 12.95 -4.57
CA SER A 14 -4.96 14.17 -4.75
C SER A 14 -3.62 14.07 -4.02
N ALA A 15 -3.62 13.48 -2.84
CA ALA A 15 -2.42 13.25 -2.05
C ALA A 15 -1.55 12.09 -2.57
N GLU A 16 -2.13 11.17 -3.36
CA GLU A 16 -1.40 10.03 -3.92
C GLU A 16 -0.23 10.47 -4.80
N GLY A 17 -0.46 11.44 -5.69
CA GLY A 17 0.60 11.99 -6.54
C GLY A 17 1.72 12.62 -5.73
N ALA A 18 1.37 13.42 -4.72
CA ALA A 18 2.34 14.06 -3.84
C ALA A 18 3.19 13.04 -3.06
N LEU A 19 2.56 11.96 -2.57
CA LEU A 19 3.25 10.87 -1.88
C LEU A 19 4.22 10.13 -2.81
N LYS A 20 3.78 9.81 -4.03
CA LYS A 20 4.62 9.17 -5.05
C LYS A 20 5.84 10.05 -5.39
N THR A 21 5.63 11.33 -5.65
CA THR A 21 6.68 12.31 -5.90
C THR A 21 7.69 12.41 -4.73
N LEU A 22 7.17 12.44 -3.49
CA LEU A 22 7.99 12.54 -2.28
C LEU A 22 9.03 11.42 -2.17
N ILE A 23 8.70 10.21 -2.60
CA ILE A 23 9.55 9.02 -2.41
C ILE A 23 10.31 8.59 -3.67
N THR A 24 9.90 9.03 -4.87
CA THR A 24 10.49 8.55 -6.14
C THR A 24 11.36 9.58 -6.86
N GLU A 25 11.09 10.87 -6.72
CA GLU A 25 11.88 11.87 -7.44
C GLU A 25 13.30 12.00 -6.90
N GLU A 26 14.25 12.11 -7.80
CA GLU A 26 15.67 12.28 -7.47
C GLU A 26 15.97 13.68 -6.93
N PHE A 27 15.23 14.68 -7.39
CA PHE A 27 15.40 16.08 -6.97
C PHE A 27 14.08 16.64 -6.49
N ARG A 28 14.16 17.58 -5.55
CA ARG A 28 13.02 18.30 -5.00
C ARG A 28 13.26 19.80 -5.10
N ALA A 29 12.20 20.52 -5.50
CA ALA A 29 12.18 21.96 -5.37
C ALA A 29 12.10 22.34 -3.86
N VAL A 30 13.03 23.14 -3.40
CA VAL A 30 13.06 23.67 -2.03
C VAL A 30 12.81 25.16 -2.10
N GLU A 31 11.72 25.59 -1.47
CA GLU A 31 11.36 26.98 -1.32
C GLU A 31 11.68 27.43 0.09
N ILE A 32 12.54 28.43 0.19
CA ILE A 32 12.88 29.08 1.46
C ILE A 32 12.31 30.49 1.42
N LYS A 33 11.67 30.92 2.50
CA LYS A 33 11.11 32.26 2.60
C LYS A 33 12.15 33.32 2.21
N ASN A 34 11.81 34.19 1.26
CA ASN A 34 12.67 35.26 0.73
C ASN A 34 13.93 34.79 -0.03
N LYS A 35 13.92 33.59 -0.58
CA LYS A 35 14.98 33.08 -1.47
C LYS A 35 14.37 32.44 -2.71
N ASP A 36 15.13 32.42 -3.78
CA ASP A 36 14.72 31.74 -5.01
C ASP A 36 14.60 30.24 -4.77
N VAL A 37 13.66 29.62 -5.46
CA VAL A 37 13.47 28.16 -5.45
C VAL A 37 14.70 27.50 -6.06
N PHE A 38 15.26 26.53 -5.35
CA PHE A 38 16.39 25.74 -5.84
C PHE A 38 16.10 24.25 -5.79
N GLN A 39 16.79 23.50 -6.64
CA GLN A 39 16.69 22.03 -6.68
C GLN A 39 17.69 21.41 -5.69
N ALA A 40 17.19 20.53 -4.83
CA ALA A 40 18.02 19.74 -3.93
C ALA A 40 17.81 18.25 -4.16
N ARG A 41 18.86 17.45 -4.00
CA ARG A 41 18.74 15.99 -4.09
C ARG A 41 17.78 15.46 -3.04
N ASN A 42 16.93 14.53 -3.44
CA ASN A 42 15.94 13.92 -2.56
C ASN A 42 16.49 12.67 -1.88
N PHE A 43 16.82 12.77 -0.61
CA PHE A 43 17.23 11.64 0.23
C PHE A 43 16.11 11.21 1.19
N THR A 44 14.87 11.62 0.92
CA THR A 44 13.74 11.29 1.79
C THR A 44 13.53 9.78 1.85
N ARG A 45 13.41 9.27 3.06
CA ARG A 45 12.94 7.92 3.36
C ARG A 45 11.75 8.09 4.29
N LEU A 46 10.64 7.46 3.92
CA LEU A 46 9.36 7.61 4.61
C LEU A 46 9.06 6.36 5.41
N LEU A 47 8.73 6.54 6.68
CA LEU A 47 8.18 5.52 7.55
C LEU A 47 6.81 6.00 8.03
N ILE A 48 5.78 5.19 7.84
CA ILE A 48 4.41 5.50 8.26
C ILE A 48 3.98 4.46 9.29
N ALA A 49 3.42 4.92 10.40
CA ALA A 49 2.70 4.08 11.35
C ALA A 49 1.21 4.44 11.31
N SER A 50 0.33 3.44 11.31
CA SER A 50 -1.11 3.66 11.28
C SER A 50 -1.87 2.50 11.91
N ASN A 51 -3.01 2.83 12.53
CA ASN A 51 -3.97 1.86 13.04
C ASN A 51 -5.06 1.49 11.99
N LYS A 52 -4.93 1.99 10.76
CA LYS A 52 -5.86 1.72 9.67
C LYS A 52 -5.41 0.49 8.88
N SER A 53 -6.36 -0.29 8.40
CA SER A 53 -6.08 -1.43 7.52
C SER A 53 -5.62 -1.02 6.10
N TRP A 54 -5.97 0.18 5.67
CA TRP A 54 -5.58 0.74 4.38
C TRP A 54 -4.84 2.06 4.58
N VAL A 55 -3.52 2.01 4.50
CA VAL A 55 -2.61 3.11 4.86
C VAL A 55 -2.15 3.90 3.65
N VAL A 56 -1.84 3.21 2.56
CA VAL A 56 -1.34 3.80 1.32
C VAL A 56 -2.11 3.27 0.13
N PRO A 57 -2.37 4.10 -0.89
CA PRO A 57 -2.94 3.62 -2.14
C PRO A 57 -1.89 2.73 -2.82
N SER A 58 -2.23 1.47 -3.03
CA SER A 58 -1.34 0.48 -3.66
C SER A 58 -2.00 -0.08 -4.90
N GLU A 59 -1.49 0.28 -6.07
CA GLU A 59 -1.89 -0.38 -7.32
C GLU A 59 -1.36 -1.82 -7.37
N LEU A 60 -1.95 -2.67 -8.21
CA LEU A 60 -1.56 -4.08 -8.33
C LEU A 60 -0.05 -4.27 -8.58
N HIS A 61 0.56 -3.38 -9.34
CA HIS A 61 1.99 -3.41 -9.68
C HIS A 61 2.84 -2.43 -8.88
N ASP A 62 2.29 -1.86 -7.78
CA ASP A 62 3.06 -0.92 -6.97
C ASP A 62 4.19 -1.64 -6.24
N ARG A 63 5.40 -1.07 -6.38
CA ARG A 63 6.65 -1.55 -5.79
C ARG A 63 7.33 -0.50 -4.91
N ARG A 64 6.60 0.53 -4.50
CA ARG A 64 7.16 1.66 -3.74
C ARG A 64 7.07 1.48 -2.25
N PHE A 65 6.09 0.70 -1.80
CA PHE A 65 5.78 0.53 -0.39
C PHE A 65 6.04 -0.89 0.09
N VAL A 66 6.60 -1.01 1.27
CA VAL A 66 6.61 -2.26 2.04
C VAL A 66 5.64 -2.07 3.20
N ILE A 67 4.60 -2.87 3.24
CA ILE A 67 3.59 -2.80 4.28
C ILE A 67 3.78 -4.00 5.21
N LEU A 68 3.90 -3.73 6.50
CA LEU A 68 4.13 -4.73 7.53
C LEU A 68 3.03 -4.65 8.57
N ASP A 69 2.43 -5.78 8.90
CA ASP A 69 1.55 -5.88 10.05
C ASP A 69 2.36 -6.07 11.34
N VAL A 70 2.01 -5.30 12.34
CA VAL A 70 2.58 -5.46 13.67
C VAL A 70 1.83 -6.56 14.41
N ASN A 71 2.54 -7.63 14.78
CA ASN A 71 1.95 -8.74 15.49
C ASN A 71 1.37 -8.29 16.85
N PRO A 72 0.09 -8.55 17.14
CA PRO A 72 -0.56 -8.09 18.35
C PRO A 72 -0.18 -8.86 19.63
N ARG A 73 0.70 -9.86 19.53
CA ARG A 73 1.12 -10.74 20.64
C ARG A 73 1.56 -9.97 21.89
N ARG A 74 2.18 -8.80 21.70
CA ARG A 74 2.69 -7.94 22.77
C ARG A 74 1.77 -6.74 23.06
N LYS A 75 0.54 -6.77 22.58
CA LYS A 75 -0.43 -5.69 22.86
C LYS A 75 -0.65 -5.56 24.34
N ARG A 76 -0.42 -4.35 24.90
CA ARG A 76 -0.55 -4.04 26.35
C ARG A 76 0.45 -4.76 27.26
N ASP A 77 1.52 -5.33 26.73
CA ASP A 77 2.58 -5.97 27.52
C ASP A 77 3.55 -4.89 28.07
N THR A 78 3.13 -4.24 29.14
CA THR A 78 3.89 -3.14 29.77
C THR A 78 5.24 -3.58 30.31
N GLU A 79 5.36 -4.85 30.75
CA GLU A 79 6.62 -5.40 31.23
C GLU A 79 7.62 -5.54 30.09
N TYR A 80 7.20 -6.10 28.95
CA TYR A 80 8.05 -6.23 27.78
C TYR A 80 8.54 -4.88 27.27
N PHE A 81 7.62 -3.92 27.08
CA PHE A 81 7.98 -2.59 26.60
C PHE A 81 8.80 -1.80 27.61
N GLY A 82 8.55 -1.97 28.90
CA GLY A 82 9.36 -1.35 29.96
C GLY A 82 10.82 -1.86 29.96
N LYS A 83 11.03 -3.17 29.75
CA LYS A 83 12.38 -3.74 29.59
C LYS A 83 13.07 -3.21 28.34
N MET A 84 12.35 -3.14 27.23
CA MET A 84 12.87 -2.60 25.97
C MET A 84 13.30 -1.13 26.12
N LEU A 85 12.46 -0.30 26.74
CA LEU A 85 12.79 1.11 26.99
C LEU A 85 14.05 1.25 27.85
N LYS A 86 14.14 0.53 28.96
CA LYS A 86 15.34 0.52 29.81
C LYS A 86 16.61 0.12 29.04
N GLN A 87 16.51 -0.89 28.17
CA GLN A 87 17.62 -1.30 27.32
C GLN A 87 18.03 -0.18 26.36
N MET A 88 17.06 0.49 25.74
CA MET A 88 17.33 1.59 24.83
C MET A 88 18.01 2.76 25.53
N GLU A 89 17.56 3.14 26.73
CA GLU A 89 18.14 4.21 27.55
C GLU A 89 19.51 3.87 28.12
N SER A 90 19.87 2.58 28.20
CA SER A 90 21.13 2.09 28.74
C SER A 90 22.14 1.73 27.63
N GLY A 91 22.27 2.56 26.61
CA GLY A 91 23.22 2.38 25.50
C GLY A 91 22.62 1.66 24.27
N GLY A 92 21.34 1.35 24.29
CA GLY A 92 20.67 0.68 23.18
C GLY A 92 20.56 1.55 21.92
N TYR A 93 20.38 2.86 22.08
CA TYR A 93 20.31 3.79 20.95
C TYR A 93 21.67 3.87 20.22
N GLU A 94 22.76 3.97 20.94
CA GLU A 94 24.12 4.01 20.39
C GLU A 94 24.46 2.68 19.71
N ALA A 95 24.13 1.56 20.34
CA ALA A 95 24.33 0.24 19.76
C ALA A 95 23.52 0.02 18.49
N LEU A 96 22.25 0.46 18.46
CA LEU A 96 21.42 0.41 17.27
C LEU A 96 21.98 1.28 16.14
N LEU A 97 22.42 2.51 16.45
CA LEU A 97 23.02 3.38 15.46
C LEU A 97 24.30 2.77 14.89
N TRP A 98 25.17 2.23 15.75
CA TRP A 98 26.37 1.53 15.30
C TRP A 98 26.04 0.34 14.38
N PHE A 99 25.07 -0.47 14.77
CA PHE A 99 24.62 -1.60 13.96
C PHE A 99 24.11 -1.15 12.58
N LEU A 100 23.26 -0.13 12.52
CA LEU A 100 22.70 0.38 11.26
C LEU A 100 23.78 0.98 10.35
N LEU A 101 24.76 1.69 10.91
CA LEU A 101 25.88 2.27 10.15
C LEU A 101 26.82 1.21 9.57
N ASN A 102 26.93 0.05 10.22
CA ASN A 102 27.79 -1.05 9.79
C ASN A 102 27.03 -2.16 9.05
N LEU A 103 25.71 -2.06 8.92
CA LEU A 103 24.88 -3.04 8.24
C LEU A 103 25.20 -3.04 6.74
N LYS A 104 25.70 -4.16 6.24
CA LYS A 104 25.88 -4.37 4.80
C LYS A 104 24.55 -4.82 4.20
N ILE A 105 24.01 -4.00 3.31
CA ILE A 105 22.80 -4.32 2.55
C ILE A 105 23.24 -4.97 1.25
N GLU A 106 23.10 -6.27 1.15
CA GLU A 106 23.48 -7.06 -0.02
C GLU A 106 22.33 -7.22 -1.03
N VAL A 107 21.13 -6.83 -0.65
CA VAL A 107 19.92 -6.97 -1.45
C VAL A 107 19.64 -5.66 -2.20
N ASP A 108 19.37 -5.76 -3.50
CA ASP A 108 18.85 -4.64 -4.28
C ASP A 108 17.37 -4.41 -3.94
N LEU A 109 17.14 -3.51 -3.00
CA LEU A 109 15.80 -3.15 -2.53
C LEU A 109 14.89 -2.58 -3.63
N ARG A 110 15.43 -2.13 -4.77
CA ARG A 110 14.62 -1.62 -5.88
C ARG A 110 13.99 -2.74 -6.70
N ASN A 111 14.69 -3.87 -6.81
CA ASN A 111 14.28 -5.01 -7.62
C ASN A 111 13.78 -6.20 -6.79
N CYS A 112 14.05 -6.22 -5.48
CA CYS A 112 13.69 -7.30 -4.56
C CYS A 112 12.79 -6.79 -3.43
N MET A 113 11.66 -6.18 -3.77
CA MET A 113 10.67 -5.78 -2.76
C MET A 113 10.01 -7.02 -2.16
N PRO A 114 9.98 -7.15 -0.83
CA PRO A 114 9.30 -8.27 -0.18
C PRO A 114 7.79 -8.19 -0.39
N GLU A 115 7.18 -9.28 -0.81
CA GLU A 115 5.73 -9.42 -0.85
C GLU A 115 5.24 -9.85 0.53
N THR A 116 4.46 -8.99 1.18
CA THR A 116 3.84 -9.26 2.48
C THR A 116 2.34 -9.51 2.35
N SER A 117 1.73 -10.20 3.32
CA SER A 117 0.27 -10.35 3.40
C SER A 117 -0.42 -8.99 3.44
N ALA A 118 0.05 -8.10 4.30
CA ALA A 118 -0.48 -6.74 4.43
C ALA A 118 -0.42 -5.94 3.11
N MET A 119 0.61 -6.16 2.28
CA MET A 119 0.67 -5.56 0.95
C MET A 119 -0.40 -6.12 0.02
N LYS A 120 -0.65 -7.43 0.06
CA LYS A 120 -1.74 -8.06 -0.72
C LYS A 120 -3.09 -7.51 -0.31
N ASP A 121 -3.36 -7.42 0.98
CA ASP A 121 -4.60 -6.86 1.52
C ASP A 121 -4.78 -5.39 1.12
N SER A 122 -3.73 -4.58 1.17
CA SER A 122 -3.75 -3.19 0.73
C SER A 122 -4.06 -3.06 -0.77
N LYS A 123 -3.51 -3.95 -1.62
CA LYS A 123 -3.82 -4.00 -3.05
C LYS A 123 -5.30 -4.33 -3.29
N VAL A 124 -5.85 -5.30 -2.57
CA VAL A 124 -7.28 -5.66 -2.65
C VAL A 124 -8.16 -4.46 -2.27
N HIS A 125 -7.83 -3.75 -1.20
CA HIS A 125 -8.55 -2.53 -0.80
C HIS A 125 -8.47 -1.39 -1.82
N SER A 126 -7.43 -1.37 -2.63
CA SER A 126 -7.19 -0.35 -3.67
C SER A 126 -7.82 -0.68 -5.02
N MET A 127 -8.40 -1.87 -5.17
CA MET A 127 -9.03 -2.33 -6.41
C MET A 127 -10.23 -1.45 -6.79
N SER A 128 -10.40 -1.23 -8.10
CA SER A 128 -11.65 -0.68 -8.63
C SER A 128 -12.80 -1.67 -8.40
N PRO A 129 -14.06 -1.22 -8.42
CA PRO A 129 -15.21 -2.12 -8.25
C PRO A 129 -15.22 -3.29 -9.24
N VAL A 130 -14.78 -3.06 -10.48
CA VAL A 130 -14.69 -4.10 -11.51
C VAL A 130 -13.57 -5.10 -11.20
N GLN A 131 -12.43 -4.60 -10.73
CA GLN A 131 -11.31 -5.46 -10.31
C GLN A 131 -11.68 -6.28 -9.07
N SER A 132 -12.35 -5.69 -8.08
CA SER A 132 -12.81 -6.41 -6.89
C SER A 132 -13.79 -7.51 -7.25
N PHE A 133 -14.78 -7.22 -8.11
CA PHE A 133 -15.71 -8.23 -8.63
C PHE A 133 -14.96 -9.38 -9.30
N TRP A 134 -14.00 -9.06 -10.17
CA TRP A 134 -13.24 -10.10 -10.88
C TRP A 134 -12.37 -10.92 -9.93
N TYR A 135 -11.74 -10.26 -8.96
CA TYR A 135 -10.95 -10.93 -7.93
C TYR A 135 -11.80 -11.87 -7.07
N GLU A 136 -13.00 -11.45 -6.65
CA GLU A 136 -13.95 -12.31 -5.93
C GLU A 136 -14.33 -13.54 -6.75
N CYS A 137 -14.69 -13.38 -8.03
CA CYS A 137 -14.95 -14.49 -8.92
C CYS A 137 -13.78 -15.47 -9.02
N LEU A 138 -12.54 -14.96 -9.09
CA LEU A 138 -11.34 -15.80 -9.15
C LEU A 138 -11.10 -16.57 -7.85
N VAL A 139 -11.31 -15.93 -6.70
CA VAL A 139 -11.14 -16.55 -5.38
C VAL A 139 -12.18 -17.62 -5.12
N GLU A 140 -13.43 -17.35 -5.49
CA GLU A 140 -14.55 -18.30 -5.33
C GLU A 140 -14.53 -19.43 -6.36
N GLY A 141 -13.83 -19.24 -7.47
CA GLY A 141 -13.78 -20.20 -8.56
C GLY A 141 -15.11 -20.34 -9.32
N MET A 142 -15.98 -19.33 -9.23
CA MET A 142 -17.30 -19.34 -9.86
C MET A 142 -17.78 -17.93 -10.22
N PHE A 143 -18.77 -17.87 -11.11
CA PHE A 143 -19.50 -16.65 -11.44
C PHE A 143 -20.86 -16.65 -10.74
N GLY A 144 -20.96 -15.96 -9.59
CA GLY A 144 -22.19 -16.01 -8.80
C GLY A 144 -22.42 -17.38 -8.14
N SER A 145 -23.64 -17.62 -7.65
CA SER A 145 -23.94 -18.78 -6.82
C SER A 145 -24.06 -20.11 -7.57
N GLU A 146 -24.16 -20.10 -8.89
CA GLU A 146 -24.59 -21.31 -9.66
C GLU A 146 -23.76 -21.60 -10.92
N GLN A 147 -22.72 -20.80 -11.23
CA GLN A 147 -22.02 -20.95 -12.50
C GLN A 147 -20.53 -21.23 -12.31
N ASN A 148 -20.09 -22.33 -12.91
CA ASN A 148 -18.70 -22.71 -13.01
C ASN A 148 -17.98 -21.95 -14.14
N TRP A 149 -16.66 -21.97 -14.14
CA TRP A 149 -15.79 -21.41 -15.18
C TRP A 149 -15.89 -22.11 -16.55
N GLU A 150 -16.89 -22.89 -16.79
CA GLU A 150 -17.03 -23.69 -18.01
C GLU A 150 -17.52 -22.82 -19.18
N GLY A 151 -16.67 -22.72 -20.22
CA GLY A 151 -17.00 -22.10 -21.50
C GLY A 151 -16.76 -20.59 -21.59
N PRO A 152 -16.90 -20.02 -22.78
CA PRO A 152 -16.72 -18.59 -22.99
C PRO A 152 -17.95 -17.80 -22.52
N HIS A 153 -17.71 -16.77 -21.71
CA HIS A 153 -18.74 -15.87 -21.24
C HIS A 153 -18.79 -14.58 -22.05
N THR A 154 -20.00 -14.09 -22.35
CA THR A 154 -20.17 -12.82 -23.07
C THR A 154 -19.95 -11.63 -22.13
N LYS A 155 -19.45 -10.50 -22.68
CA LYS A 155 -19.32 -9.25 -21.93
C LYS A 155 -20.63 -8.77 -21.33
N THR A 156 -21.76 -9.06 -21.98
CA THR A 156 -23.09 -8.69 -21.49
C THR A 156 -23.43 -9.47 -20.24
N PHE A 157 -23.21 -10.78 -20.27
CA PHE A 157 -23.43 -11.66 -19.12
C PHE A 157 -22.62 -11.21 -17.91
N LEU A 158 -21.30 -11.02 -18.06
CA LEU A 158 -20.43 -10.58 -16.97
C LEU A 158 -20.83 -9.19 -16.43
N HIS A 159 -21.27 -8.28 -17.29
CA HIS A 159 -21.71 -6.96 -16.85
C HIS A 159 -23.03 -7.01 -16.06
N GLU A 160 -23.99 -7.84 -16.46
CA GLU A 160 -25.24 -8.03 -15.69
C GLU A 160 -24.94 -8.68 -14.33
N LEU A 161 -24.06 -9.66 -14.30
CA LEU A 161 -23.62 -10.28 -13.05
C LEU A 161 -22.94 -9.26 -12.12
N PHE A 162 -22.02 -8.45 -12.64
CA PHE A 162 -21.40 -7.35 -11.90
C PHE A 162 -22.44 -6.40 -11.30
N LYS A 163 -23.47 -6.01 -12.06
CA LYS A 163 -24.54 -5.15 -11.55
C LYS A 163 -25.34 -5.79 -10.40
N THR A 164 -25.57 -7.09 -10.46
CA THR A 164 -26.32 -7.79 -9.42
C THR A 164 -25.50 -7.99 -8.14
N GLN A 165 -24.20 -8.17 -8.25
CA GLN A 165 -23.30 -8.44 -7.12
C GLN A 165 -22.68 -7.15 -6.54
N SER A 166 -22.51 -6.11 -7.34
CA SER A 166 -21.92 -4.84 -6.89
C SER A 166 -22.82 -4.17 -5.84
N ARG A 167 -22.34 -4.10 -4.61
CA ARG A 167 -23.03 -3.44 -3.47
C ARG A 167 -23.06 -1.90 -3.59
N LYS A 168 -22.24 -1.33 -4.48
CA LYS A 168 -22.22 0.10 -4.76
C LYS A 168 -22.98 0.34 -6.06
N ASN A 169 -23.98 1.22 -6.03
CA ASN A 169 -24.71 1.74 -7.18
C ASN A 169 -23.81 2.55 -8.16
N GLU A 170 -22.68 2.03 -8.52
CA GLU A 170 -21.81 2.64 -9.50
C GLU A 170 -22.27 2.21 -10.89
N HIS A 171 -22.83 3.14 -11.64
CA HIS A 171 -23.25 2.94 -13.02
C HIS A 171 -22.04 2.87 -13.95
N PHE A 172 -21.43 1.69 -14.05
CA PHE A 172 -20.46 1.44 -15.12
C PHE A 172 -21.22 1.09 -16.40
N SER A 173 -20.96 1.84 -17.48
CA SER A 173 -21.44 1.38 -18.78
C SER A 173 -20.73 0.09 -19.16
N LYS A 174 -21.37 -0.69 -20.04
CA LYS A 174 -20.81 -1.97 -20.52
C LYS A 174 -19.42 -1.80 -21.16
N GLU A 175 -19.20 -0.68 -21.85
CA GLU A 175 -17.93 -0.34 -22.49
C GLU A 175 -16.85 -0.06 -21.45
N VAL A 176 -17.16 0.73 -20.39
CA VAL A 176 -16.24 1.05 -19.29
C VAL A 176 -15.91 -0.22 -18.50
N PHE A 177 -16.93 -1.03 -18.16
CA PHE A 177 -16.73 -2.33 -17.51
C PHE A 177 -15.78 -3.22 -18.31
N ALA A 178 -16.05 -3.39 -19.63
CA ALA A 178 -15.20 -4.24 -20.48
C ALA A 178 -13.76 -3.71 -20.66
N LYS A 179 -13.56 -2.40 -20.56
CA LYS A 179 -12.23 -1.79 -20.60
C LYS A 179 -11.46 -2.02 -19.29
N GLU A 180 -12.15 -1.87 -18.15
CA GLU A 180 -11.57 -2.12 -16.84
C GLU A 180 -11.22 -3.59 -16.62
N LEU A 181 -12.06 -4.51 -17.10
CA LEU A 181 -11.82 -5.96 -17.01
C LEU A 181 -10.59 -6.43 -17.79
N LYS A 182 -10.10 -5.64 -18.75
CA LYS A 182 -8.91 -5.96 -19.57
C LYS A 182 -7.61 -5.43 -19.01
N LYS A 183 -7.66 -4.58 -17.99
CA LYS A 183 -6.47 -4.05 -17.30
C LYS A 183 -5.92 -5.07 -16.31
#